data_6d437757fd3e46ebf6a2669714fef42f
#
_entry.id   6d437757fd3e46ebf6a2669714fef42f
#
_cell.length_a   1.000
_cell.length_b   1.000
_cell.length_c   1.000
_cell.angle_alpha   90.00
_cell.angle_beta   90.00
_cell.angle_gamma   90.00
#
_symmetry.space_group_name_H-M   'P 1'
#
loop_
_entity.id
_entity.type
_entity.pdbx_description
1 polymer ?
#
loop_
_entity_poly.entity_id
_entity_poly.type
_entity_poly.pdbx_seq_one_letter_code
_entity_poly.pdbx_strand_id
1 'polypeptide(L)'
;MSSAGPTARRALSALRAGGGSAVHGLLRAMRPDGRTRLSPARLHHVDPSDVTHVTRVRLPERTRGRRSGGDWDVEAVALSTLALTRVLTARFVDGLGWEDAGLRVGVDLREGVPNLGDRYVGLDASALARRGEELDLLHASLARDGWLPHHATGAPFHRELAVAIGRDGRLVRNSGGLHRLLIARIVGLDSVPVRVLTEHPLLEATPTCLRPAGRTRRRSPGGAPRGR
;
A
#
# COMPACT_ATOMS: atom_id res chain seq x y z
N MET A 1 -47.31 -19.73 -3.42
CA MET A 1 -46.45 -19.17 -4.48
C MET A 1 -45.50 -18.18 -3.84
N SER A 2 -44.25 -18.58 -3.56
CA SER A 2 -43.30 -17.80 -2.80
C SER A 2 -42.53 -16.89 -3.78
N SER A 3 -42.69 -15.56 -3.64
CA SER A 3 -41.95 -14.60 -4.47
C SER A 3 -40.51 -14.48 -4.01
N ALA A 4 -39.57 -14.83 -4.86
CA ALA A 4 -38.14 -14.63 -4.62
C ALA A 4 -37.87 -13.14 -4.43
N GLY A 5 -37.24 -12.78 -3.32
CA GLY A 5 -36.93 -11.40 -2.94
C GLY A 5 -35.94 -10.72 -3.91
N PRO A 6 -35.81 -9.39 -3.83
CA PRO A 6 -35.03 -8.56 -4.78
C PRO A 6 -33.54 -8.95 -4.89
N THR A 7 -33.00 -9.60 -3.88
CA THR A 7 -31.61 -10.08 -3.85
C THR A 7 -31.35 -11.27 -4.81
N ALA A 8 -32.35 -12.19 -4.91
CA ALA A 8 -32.27 -13.33 -5.81
C ALA A 8 -32.40 -12.94 -7.29
N ARG A 9 -33.19 -11.89 -7.58
CA ARG A 9 -33.32 -11.37 -8.95
C ARG A 9 -32.06 -10.68 -9.47
N ARG A 10 -31.31 -9.99 -8.62
CA ARG A 10 -30.02 -9.40 -8.95
C ARG A 10 -28.95 -10.46 -9.23
N ALA A 11 -28.95 -11.57 -8.47
CA ALA A 11 -28.01 -12.67 -8.68
C ALA A 11 -28.25 -13.37 -10.03
N LEU A 12 -29.52 -13.58 -10.40
CA LEU A 12 -29.89 -14.20 -11.69
C LEU A 12 -29.61 -13.29 -12.92
N SER A 13 -29.69 -11.97 -12.74
CA SER A 13 -29.31 -11.00 -13.78
C SER A 13 -27.80 -11.00 -14.06
N ALA A 14 -26.97 -11.17 -13.03
CA ALA A 14 -25.52 -11.27 -13.17
C ALA A 14 -25.07 -12.56 -13.87
N LEU A 15 -25.83 -13.65 -13.72
CA LEU A 15 -25.56 -14.94 -14.39
C LEU A 15 -25.79 -14.89 -15.90
N ARG A 16 -26.63 -13.97 -16.40
CA ARG A 16 -26.93 -13.81 -17.84
C ARG A 16 -25.96 -12.89 -18.57
N ALA A 17 -25.15 -12.11 -17.87
CA ALA A 17 -24.26 -11.10 -18.45
C ALA A 17 -22.81 -11.59 -18.72
N GLY A 18 -22.58 -12.88 -18.79
CA GLY A 18 -21.31 -13.47 -19.29
C GLY A 18 -20.14 -13.41 -18.33
N GLY A 19 -19.48 -14.52 -18.16
CA GLY A 19 -18.14 -14.62 -17.61
C GLY A 19 -18.06 -15.20 -16.19
N GLY A 20 -17.51 -16.40 -16.07
CA GLY A 20 -17.28 -17.14 -14.82
C GLY A 20 -16.54 -16.37 -13.71
N SER A 21 -15.91 -15.23 -14.02
CA SER A 21 -15.23 -14.34 -13.08
C SER A 21 -16.18 -13.61 -12.13
N ALA A 22 -17.33 -13.09 -12.63
CA ALA A 22 -18.29 -12.35 -11.78
C ALA A 22 -19.02 -13.27 -10.80
N VAL A 23 -19.36 -14.48 -11.22
CA VAL A 23 -20.00 -15.49 -10.36
C VAL A 23 -19.03 -16.01 -9.30
N HIS A 24 -17.76 -16.22 -9.66
CA HIS A 24 -16.71 -16.61 -8.73
C HIS A 24 -16.44 -15.51 -7.69
N GLY A 25 -16.42 -14.25 -8.10
CA GLY A 25 -16.29 -13.09 -7.21
C GLY A 25 -17.46 -12.96 -6.24
N LEU A 26 -18.70 -13.18 -6.71
CA LEU A 26 -19.91 -13.10 -5.90
C LEU A 26 -19.99 -14.23 -4.87
N LEU A 27 -19.68 -15.46 -5.25
CA LEU A 27 -19.66 -16.61 -4.36
C LEU A 27 -18.52 -16.53 -3.33
N ARG A 28 -17.39 -15.89 -3.67
CA ARG A 28 -16.28 -15.62 -2.75
C ARG A 28 -16.60 -14.50 -1.76
N ALA A 29 -17.32 -13.46 -2.20
CA ALA A 29 -17.78 -12.39 -1.32
C ALA A 29 -18.80 -12.85 -0.29
N MET A 30 -19.47 -14.00 -0.50
CA MET A 30 -20.47 -14.59 0.40
C MET A 30 -19.87 -15.60 1.39
N ARG A 31 -18.56 -15.86 1.39
CA ARG A 31 -17.96 -16.69 2.44
C ARG A 31 -17.94 -15.93 3.77
N PRO A 32 -18.29 -16.60 4.89
CA PRO A 32 -18.30 -15.94 6.19
C PRO A 32 -16.93 -15.32 6.47
N ASP A 33 -16.96 -14.04 6.83
CA ASP A 33 -15.79 -13.23 7.20
C ASP A 33 -15.07 -13.87 8.40
N GLY A 34 -14.13 -14.78 8.16
CA GLY A 34 -13.20 -15.24 9.18
C GLY A 34 -12.37 -14.06 9.71
N ARG A 35 -11.90 -14.16 10.93
CA ARG A 35 -10.92 -13.19 11.46
C ARG A 35 -9.57 -13.38 10.76
N THR A 36 -8.82 -12.29 10.59
CA THR A 36 -7.43 -12.35 10.15
C THR A 36 -6.58 -13.14 11.16
N ARG A 37 -5.56 -13.84 10.68
CA ARG A 37 -4.59 -14.54 11.52
C ARG A 37 -3.72 -13.56 12.31
N LEU A 38 -3.47 -12.42 11.73
CA LEU A 38 -2.66 -11.34 12.31
C LEU A 38 -3.54 -10.32 13.03
N SER A 39 -3.07 -9.84 14.18
CA SER A 39 -3.77 -8.83 14.95
C SER A 39 -3.78 -7.49 14.21
N PRO A 40 -4.96 -6.91 13.91
CA PRO A 40 -5.06 -5.60 13.25
C PRO A 40 -4.71 -4.43 14.19
N ALA A 41 -4.51 -4.70 15.48
CA ALA A 41 -4.14 -3.71 16.50
C ALA A 41 -2.62 -3.61 16.71
N ARG A 42 -1.83 -4.47 16.04
CA ARG A 42 -0.37 -4.47 16.17
C ARG A 42 0.28 -3.96 14.89
N LEU A 43 1.42 -3.32 15.06
CA LEU A 43 2.33 -3.07 13.95
C LEU A 43 3.21 -4.31 13.73
N HIS A 44 3.41 -4.61 12.47
CA HIS A 44 4.36 -5.61 12.00
C HIS A 44 5.47 -4.87 11.27
N HIS A 45 6.66 -5.43 11.26
CA HIS A 45 7.80 -4.86 10.55
C HIS A 45 8.07 -5.68 9.29
N VAL A 46 8.23 -4.97 8.16
CA VAL A 46 8.52 -5.59 6.85
C VAL A 46 9.64 -4.82 6.17
N ASP A 47 10.38 -5.48 5.31
CA ASP A 47 11.21 -4.78 4.34
C ASP A 47 10.27 -3.96 3.42
N PRO A 48 10.51 -2.66 3.20
CA PRO A 48 9.67 -1.87 2.32
C PRO A 48 9.64 -2.41 0.88
N SER A 49 10.63 -3.20 0.45
CA SER A 49 10.65 -3.87 -0.85
C SER A 49 9.62 -5.01 -0.96
N ASP A 50 9.20 -5.62 0.15
CA ASP A 50 8.17 -6.67 0.17
C ASP A 50 6.77 -6.11 -0.16
N VAL A 51 6.54 -4.81 0.04
CA VAL A 51 5.28 -4.16 -0.34
C VAL A 51 5.37 -3.72 -1.79
N THR A 52 4.99 -4.60 -2.71
CA THR A 52 5.24 -4.43 -4.15
C THR A 52 4.08 -3.83 -4.93
N HIS A 53 2.88 -3.85 -4.39
CA HIS A 53 1.65 -3.43 -5.08
C HIS A 53 0.80 -2.48 -4.24
N VAL A 54 -0.12 -1.79 -4.91
CA VAL A 54 -1.18 -0.98 -4.30
C VAL A 54 -2.54 -1.50 -4.77
N THR A 55 -3.53 -1.55 -3.87
CA THR A 55 -4.91 -1.87 -4.26
C THR A 55 -5.44 -0.79 -5.22
N ARG A 56 -6.07 -1.20 -6.32
CA ARG A 56 -6.67 -0.26 -7.27
C ARG A 56 -7.75 0.59 -6.59
N VAL A 57 -8.58 -0.04 -5.79
CA VAL A 57 -9.61 0.61 -4.98
C VAL A 57 -9.31 0.38 -3.50
N ARG A 58 -9.45 1.42 -2.69
CA ARG A 58 -9.21 1.34 -1.26
C ARG A 58 -10.22 0.43 -0.57
N LEU A 59 -9.71 -0.62 0.10
CA LEU A 59 -10.53 -1.45 0.95
C LEU A 59 -10.95 -0.66 2.20
N PRO A 60 -12.24 -0.72 2.59
CA PRO A 60 -12.75 0.07 3.69
C PRO A 60 -12.23 -0.39 5.05
N GLU A 61 -12.08 0.54 6.00
CA GLU A 61 -11.62 0.24 7.38
C GLU A 61 -12.51 -0.78 8.12
N ARG A 62 -13.78 -0.94 7.72
CA ARG A 62 -14.67 -1.98 8.28
C ARG A 62 -14.18 -3.41 8.01
N THR A 63 -13.28 -3.61 7.05
CA THR A 63 -12.64 -4.92 6.80
C THR A 63 -11.50 -5.23 7.76
N ARG A 64 -11.14 -4.27 8.61
CA ARG A 64 -10.03 -4.40 9.56
C ARG A 64 -10.24 -5.60 10.49
N GLY A 65 -9.24 -6.49 10.50
CA GLY A 65 -9.28 -7.70 11.31
C GLY A 65 -10.19 -8.79 10.77
N ARG A 66 -10.74 -8.62 9.56
CA ARG A 66 -11.59 -9.60 8.88
C ARG A 66 -10.91 -10.04 7.59
N ARG A 67 -11.28 -11.22 7.09
CA ARG A 67 -10.88 -11.65 5.75
C ARG A 67 -11.80 -11.04 4.71
N SER A 68 -11.23 -10.51 3.64
CA SER A 68 -11.96 -9.85 2.57
C SER A 68 -11.71 -10.56 1.25
N GLY A 69 -12.75 -11.09 0.66
CA GLY A 69 -12.72 -11.75 -0.66
C GLY A 69 -12.76 -10.72 -1.81
N GLY A 70 -12.91 -11.25 -3.02
CA GLY A 70 -12.90 -10.49 -4.26
C GLY A 70 -11.53 -10.54 -4.94
N ASP A 71 -11.38 -9.78 -6.03
CA ASP A 71 -10.17 -9.81 -6.87
C ASP A 71 -9.25 -8.58 -6.67
N TRP A 72 -9.40 -7.90 -5.52
CA TRP A 72 -8.64 -6.70 -5.18
C TRP A 72 -7.11 -6.92 -5.16
N ASP A 73 -6.66 -8.13 -4.92
CA ASP A 73 -5.25 -8.52 -4.94
C ASP A 73 -4.73 -8.84 -6.35
N VAL A 74 -5.59 -9.38 -7.22
CA VAL A 74 -5.29 -9.63 -8.63
C VAL A 74 -5.29 -8.33 -9.43
N GLU A 75 -6.22 -7.43 -9.13
CA GLU A 75 -6.33 -6.11 -9.76
C GLU A 75 -5.33 -5.08 -9.19
N ALA A 76 -4.51 -5.47 -8.24
CA ALA A 76 -3.52 -4.59 -7.63
C ALA A 76 -2.47 -4.14 -8.65
N VAL A 77 -2.08 -2.86 -8.57
CA VAL A 77 -1.13 -2.22 -9.47
C VAL A 77 0.26 -2.27 -8.85
N ALA A 78 1.27 -2.63 -9.63
CA ALA A 78 2.64 -2.64 -9.16
C ALA A 78 3.12 -1.22 -8.81
N LEU A 79 3.74 -1.04 -7.64
CA LEU A 79 4.28 0.26 -7.22
C LEU A 79 5.33 0.81 -8.19
N SER A 80 6.10 -0.08 -8.85
CA SER A 80 7.12 0.30 -9.84
C SER A 80 6.56 0.95 -11.09
N THR A 81 5.29 0.73 -11.42
CA THR A 81 4.65 1.30 -12.62
C THR A 81 4.03 2.67 -12.36
N LEU A 82 3.91 3.10 -11.11
CA LEU A 82 3.29 4.37 -10.77
C LEU A 82 4.12 5.57 -11.24
N ALA A 83 3.46 6.60 -11.81
CA ALA A 83 4.09 7.87 -12.14
C ALA A 83 4.81 8.48 -10.92
N LEU A 84 4.17 8.43 -9.75
CA LEU A 84 4.78 8.90 -8.51
C LEU A 84 6.10 8.20 -8.19
N THR A 85 6.23 6.90 -8.43
CA THR A 85 7.49 6.18 -8.24
C THR A 85 8.57 6.70 -9.18
N ARG A 86 8.23 6.91 -10.46
CA ARG A 86 9.16 7.48 -11.45
C ARG A 86 9.64 8.87 -11.05
N VAL A 87 8.70 9.75 -10.64
CA VAL A 87 9.02 11.12 -10.19
C VAL A 87 9.96 11.11 -8.99
N LEU A 88 9.68 10.29 -7.97
CA LEU A 88 10.53 10.22 -6.78
C LEU A 88 11.91 9.62 -7.09
N THR A 89 11.98 8.63 -7.99
CA THR A 89 13.27 8.07 -8.45
C THR A 89 14.07 9.12 -9.19
N ALA A 90 13.47 9.81 -10.16
CA ALA A 90 14.15 10.88 -10.93
C ALA A 90 14.65 11.99 -10.00
N ARG A 91 13.89 12.36 -8.97
CA ARG A 91 14.31 13.38 -8.00
C ARG A 91 15.45 12.91 -7.10
N PHE A 92 15.31 11.74 -6.45
CA PHE A 92 16.18 11.34 -5.35
C PHE A 92 17.32 10.40 -5.75
N VAL A 93 17.21 9.72 -6.88
CA VAL A 93 18.27 8.85 -7.41
C VAL A 93 19.02 9.54 -8.53
N ASP A 94 18.29 10.13 -9.50
CA ASP A 94 18.91 10.78 -10.67
C ASP A 94 19.27 12.25 -10.41
N GLY A 95 18.82 12.84 -9.30
CA GLY A 95 19.16 14.19 -8.86
C GLY A 95 18.47 15.32 -9.65
N LEU A 96 17.40 15.04 -10.39
CA LEU A 96 16.70 16.04 -11.20
C LEU A 96 15.94 17.05 -10.34
N GLY A 97 15.72 18.25 -10.88
CA GLY A 97 14.76 19.21 -10.32
C GLY A 97 13.34 18.64 -10.32
N TRP A 98 12.46 19.15 -9.45
CA TRP A 98 11.09 18.61 -9.32
C TRP A 98 10.31 18.68 -10.63
N GLU A 99 10.45 19.77 -11.38
CA GLU A 99 9.78 19.95 -12.68
C GLU A 99 10.29 18.94 -13.72
N ASP A 100 11.62 18.79 -13.83
CA ASP A 100 12.27 17.83 -14.72
C ASP A 100 11.98 16.38 -14.32
N ALA A 101 11.85 16.12 -13.02
CA ALA A 101 11.43 14.83 -12.49
C ALA A 101 9.95 14.51 -12.81
N GLY A 102 9.17 15.50 -13.27
CA GLY A 102 7.77 15.33 -13.67
C GLY A 102 6.73 15.84 -12.66
N LEU A 103 7.14 16.53 -11.58
CA LEU A 103 6.21 17.20 -10.66
C LEU A 103 5.88 18.59 -11.19
N ARG A 104 4.89 18.69 -12.05
CA ARG A 104 4.51 19.93 -12.74
C ARG A 104 2.99 20.07 -12.86
N VAL A 105 2.54 21.30 -13.09
CA VAL A 105 1.11 21.62 -13.24
C VAL A 105 0.48 20.79 -14.36
N GLY A 106 -0.72 20.25 -14.08
CA GLY A 106 -1.50 19.45 -15.03
C GLY A 106 -1.14 17.98 -15.12
N VAL A 107 -0.13 17.50 -14.38
CA VAL A 107 0.21 16.06 -14.37
C VAL A 107 -0.66 15.33 -13.36
N ASP A 108 -1.31 14.24 -13.80
CA ASP A 108 -2.02 13.31 -12.92
C ASP A 108 -1.10 12.15 -12.54
N LEU A 109 -0.53 12.22 -11.33
CA LEU A 109 0.34 11.17 -10.80
C LEU A 109 -0.43 9.90 -10.36
N ARG A 110 -1.76 9.89 -10.46
CA ARG A 110 -2.58 8.70 -10.12
C ARG A 110 -2.60 7.67 -11.24
N GLU A 111 -2.48 8.11 -12.49
CA GLU A 111 -2.52 7.25 -13.70
C GLU A 111 -3.70 6.25 -13.67
N GLY A 112 -4.88 6.71 -13.29
CA GLY A 112 -6.09 5.87 -13.25
C GLY A 112 -6.14 4.89 -12.05
N VAL A 113 -5.35 5.09 -11.00
CA VAL A 113 -5.44 4.35 -9.74
C VAL A 113 -6.16 5.18 -8.67
N PRO A 114 -7.48 5.01 -8.49
CA PRO A 114 -8.28 5.85 -7.59
C PRO A 114 -7.80 5.87 -6.14
N ASN A 115 -7.18 4.77 -5.69
CA ASN A 115 -6.65 4.67 -4.32
C ASN A 115 -5.46 5.59 -4.03
N LEU A 116 -4.86 6.22 -5.03
CA LEU A 116 -3.75 7.16 -4.81
C LEU A 116 -4.22 8.54 -4.32
N GLY A 117 -5.53 8.83 -4.46
CA GLY A 117 -6.12 10.10 -4.04
C GLY A 117 -5.72 11.28 -4.94
N ASP A 118 -6.23 12.47 -4.60
CA ASP A 118 -6.18 13.66 -5.47
C ASP A 118 -5.09 14.67 -5.07
N ARG A 119 -4.06 14.26 -4.35
CA ARG A 119 -3.07 15.16 -3.71
C ARG A 119 -2.33 16.08 -4.66
N TYR A 120 -2.30 15.77 -5.96
CA TYR A 120 -1.58 16.54 -6.97
C TYR A 120 -2.50 17.17 -8.01
N VAL A 121 -3.79 16.81 -7.97
CA VAL A 121 -4.78 17.30 -8.94
C VAL A 121 -5.17 18.73 -8.61
N GLY A 122 -5.12 19.61 -9.61
CA GLY A 122 -5.54 21.01 -9.48
C GLY A 122 -4.59 21.88 -8.67
N LEU A 123 -3.39 21.41 -8.33
CA LEU A 123 -2.38 22.25 -7.69
C LEU A 123 -1.77 23.22 -8.70
N ASP A 124 -1.61 24.47 -8.27
CA ASP A 124 -0.82 25.48 -8.98
C ASP A 124 0.70 25.28 -8.77
N ALA A 125 1.51 26.04 -9.48
CA ALA A 125 2.97 25.96 -9.42
C ALA A 125 3.50 26.16 -7.98
N SER A 126 2.91 27.10 -7.22
CA SER A 126 3.35 27.40 -5.85
C SER A 126 3.03 26.27 -4.88
N ALA A 127 1.87 25.65 -5.02
CA ALA A 127 1.47 24.50 -4.21
C ALA A 127 2.31 23.26 -4.53
N LEU A 128 2.68 23.06 -5.81
CA LEU A 128 3.59 22.00 -6.23
C LEU A 128 5.01 22.21 -5.70
N ALA A 129 5.52 23.46 -5.73
CA ALA A 129 6.83 23.78 -5.16
C ALA A 129 6.87 23.45 -3.66
N ARG A 130 5.87 23.90 -2.86
CA ARG A 130 5.77 23.56 -1.43
C ARG A 130 5.67 22.04 -1.24
N ARG A 131 4.96 21.34 -2.13
CA ARG A 131 4.85 19.87 -2.06
C ARG A 131 6.19 19.20 -2.33
N GLY A 132 6.99 19.72 -3.25
CA GLY A 132 8.36 19.28 -3.50
C GLY A 132 9.24 19.44 -2.26
N GLU A 133 9.21 20.62 -1.63
CA GLU A 133 9.95 20.89 -0.38
C GLU A 133 9.55 19.93 0.76
N GLU A 134 8.24 19.65 0.92
CA GLU A 134 7.76 18.66 1.91
C GLU A 134 8.33 17.26 1.64
N LEU A 135 8.47 16.87 0.36
CA LEU A 135 9.03 15.58 -0.01
C LEU A 135 10.55 15.54 0.20
N ASP A 136 11.27 16.64 -0.06
CA ASP A 136 12.70 16.77 0.23
C ASP A 136 12.95 16.65 1.75
N LEU A 137 12.15 17.32 2.58
CA LEU A 137 12.22 17.21 4.04
C LEU A 137 11.89 15.79 4.52
N LEU A 138 10.90 15.15 3.92
CA LEU A 138 10.55 13.77 4.24
C LEU A 138 11.68 12.80 3.89
N HIS A 139 12.32 12.97 2.73
CA HIS A 139 13.46 12.17 2.32
C HIS A 139 14.61 12.34 3.31
N ALA A 140 14.98 13.58 3.65
CA ALA A 140 16.04 13.88 4.61
C ALA A 140 15.75 13.28 6.01
N SER A 141 14.49 13.35 6.47
CA SER A 141 14.10 12.75 7.75
C SER A 141 14.21 11.22 7.72
N LEU A 142 13.71 10.57 6.67
CA LEU A 142 13.81 9.10 6.56
C LEU A 142 15.27 8.63 6.45
N ALA A 143 16.12 9.37 5.75
CA ALA A 143 17.55 9.05 5.64
C ALA A 143 18.28 9.19 6.97
N ARG A 144 17.95 10.21 7.77
CA ARG A 144 18.60 10.50 9.05
C ARG A 144 18.05 9.65 10.20
N ASP A 145 16.72 9.60 10.33
CA ASP A 145 16.02 9.12 11.52
C ASP A 145 15.38 7.74 11.30
N GLY A 146 15.33 7.27 10.05
CA GLY A 146 14.56 6.09 9.67
C GLY A 146 13.04 6.35 9.71
N TRP A 147 12.26 5.28 9.71
CA TRP A 147 10.81 5.38 9.80
C TRP A 147 10.36 5.52 11.26
N LEU A 148 9.95 6.71 11.65
CA LEU A 148 9.30 6.95 12.93
C LEU A 148 7.81 6.59 12.84
N PRO A 149 7.31 5.64 13.63
CA PRO A 149 5.88 5.31 13.69
C PRO A 149 5.04 6.53 14.11
N HIS A 150 3.81 6.62 13.61
CA HIS A 150 2.92 7.73 13.92
C HIS A 150 2.61 7.87 15.41
N HIS A 151 2.55 6.77 16.16
CA HIS A 151 2.36 6.85 17.61
C HIS A 151 3.52 7.54 18.34
N ALA A 152 4.74 7.48 17.81
CA ALA A 152 5.89 8.22 18.35
C ALA A 152 5.81 9.73 18.03
N THR A 153 5.00 10.13 17.05
CA THR A 153 4.79 11.53 16.64
C THR A 153 3.42 12.08 17.06
N GLY A 154 2.67 11.35 17.91
CA GLY A 154 1.33 11.73 18.36
C GLY A 154 0.22 11.58 17.30
N ALA A 155 0.52 11.07 16.11
CA ALA A 155 -0.48 10.88 15.08
C ALA A 155 -1.28 9.58 15.29
N PRO A 156 -2.57 9.54 14.86
CA PRO A 156 -3.43 8.38 15.08
C PRO A 156 -2.92 7.11 14.38
N PHE A 157 -3.08 5.96 15.03
CA PHE A 157 -2.69 4.64 14.52
C PHE A 157 -3.25 4.31 13.13
N HIS A 158 -4.45 4.79 12.80
CA HIS A 158 -5.06 4.54 11.48
C HIS A 158 -4.32 5.23 10.32
N ARG A 159 -3.41 6.18 10.60
CA ARG A 159 -2.56 6.83 9.58
C ARG A 159 -1.31 6.04 9.25
N GLU A 160 -1.00 4.97 10.01
CA GLU A 160 0.11 4.09 9.66
C GLU A 160 -0.10 3.43 8.31
N LEU A 161 1.01 3.02 7.69
CA LEU A 161 0.99 2.27 6.44
C LEU A 161 0.14 1.01 6.61
N ALA A 162 -0.97 0.92 5.88
CA ALA A 162 -1.85 -0.21 5.92
C ALA A 162 -1.64 -1.10 4.70
N VAL A 163 -1.42 -2.39 4.95
CA VAL A 163 -1.31 -3.42 3.93
C VAL A 163 -2.46 -4.42 4.04
N ALA A 164 -2.83 -5.00 2.90
CA ALA A 164 -3.66 -6.18 2.81
C ALA A 164 -2.80 -7.34 2.30
N ILE A 165 -3.12 -8.57 2.70
CA ILE A 165 -2.38 -9.76 2.30
C ILE A 165 -3.20 -10.50 1.25
N GLY A 166 -2.69 -10.60 0.03
CA GLY A 166 -3.31 -11.26 -1.10
C GLY A 166 -3.39 -12.78 -0.92
N ARG A 167 -4.10 -13.44 -1.83
CA ARG A 167 -4.27 -14.92 -1.86
C ARG A 167 -2.95 -15.67 -2.00
N ASP A 168 -1.99 -15.05 -2.66
CA ASP A 168 -0.63 -15.55 -2.89
C ASP A 168 0.38 -15.15 -1.79
N GLY A 169 -0.07 -14.48 -0.73
CA GLY A 169 0.76 -13.99 0.35
C GLY A 169 1.42 -12.63 0.07
N ARG A 170 1.21 -12.01 -1.09
CA ARG A 170 1.78 -10.71 -1.45
C ARG A 170 1.25 -9.61 -0.55
N LEU A 171 2.14 -8.72 -0.12
CA LEU A 171 1.76 -7.52 0.61
C LEU A 171 1.34 -6.42 -0.37
N VAL A 172 0.09 -6.00 -0.26
CA VAL A 172 -0.51 -4.97 -1.11
C VAL A 172 -0.82 -3.74 -0.27
N ARG A 173 -0.21 -2.60 -0.58
CA ARG A 173 -0.53 -1.34 0.11
C ARG A 173 -2.00 -1.00 -0.11
N ASN A 174 -2.75 -0.76 0.98
CA ASN A 174 -4.14 -0.32 0.90
C ASN A 174 -4.30 1.19 1.17
N SER A 175 -3.72 1.68 2.26
CA SER A 175 -3.88 3.09 2.66
C SER A 175 -2.71 3.58 3.50
N GLY A 176 -2.64 4.90 3.69
CA GLY A 176 -1.55 5.53 4.44
C GLY A 176 -0.18 5.46 3.76
N GLY A 177 0.72 6.29 4.14
CA GLY A 177 2.18 6.22 3.98
C GLY A 177 2.77 5.97 2.59
N LEU A 178 2.06 6.20 1.45
CA LEU A 178 2.62 5.88 0.13
C LEU A 178 3.94 6.60 -0.14
N HIS A 179 4.00 7.91 0.06
CA HIS A 179 5.24 8.67 -0.13
C HIS A 179 6.36 8.17 0.77
N ARG A 180 6.05 7.93 2.05
CA ARG A 180 7.01 7.38 3.01
C ARG A 180 7.51 6.01 2.57
N LEU A 181 6.62 5.13 2.07
CA LEU A 181 6.99 3.80 1.57
C LEU A 181 7.94 3.88 0.38
N LEU A 182 7.59 4.70 -0.63
CA LEU A 182 8.41 4.83 -1.83
C LEU A 182 9.77 5.45 -1.52
N ILE A 183 9.80 6.50 -0.67
CA ILE A 183 11.05 7.14 -0.25
C ILE A 183 11.86 6.19 0.64
N ALA A 184 11.24 5.41 1.55
CA ALA A 184 11.94 4.41 2.36
C ALA A 184 12.66 3.35 1.51
N ARG A 185 12.06 2.96 0.37
CA ARG A 185 12.70 2.06 -0.61
C ARG A 185 13.91 2.72 -1.27
N ILE A 186 13.80 4.00 -1.66
CA ILE A 186 14.90 4.77 -2.27
C ILE A 186 16.05 4.95 -1.29
N VAL A 187 15.75 5.28 -0.03
CA VAL A 187 16.74 5.43 1.05
C VAL A 187 17.38 4.08 1.45
N GLY A 188 16.72 2.96 1.11
CA GLY A 188 17.21 1.62 1.46
C GLY A 188 16.98 1.26 2.93
N LEU A 189 15.84 1.62 3.51
CA LEU A 189 15.51 1.19 4.86
C LEU A 189 15.29 -0.32 4.92
N ASP A 190 15.88 -0.97 5.89
CA ASP A 190 15.74 -2.43 6.09
C ASP A 190 14.35 -2.83 6.62
N SER A 191 13.61 -1.89 7.20
CA SER A 191 12.35 -2.22 7.88
C SER A 191 11.45 -1.01 8.05
N VAL A 192 10.16 -1.21 7.80
CA VAL A 192 9.10 -0.20 8.04
C VAL A 192 7.94 -0.84 8.80
N PRO A 193 7.28 -0.09 9.71
CA PRO A 193 6.10 -0.58 10.40
C PRO A 193 4.88 -0.56 9.48
N VAL A 194 4.14 -1.65 9.46
CA VAL A 194 2.87 -1.78 8.76
C VAL A 194 1.78 -2.29 9.69
N ARG A 195 0.55 -1.87 9.47
CA ARG A 195 -0.63 -2.52 10.04
C ARG A 195 -1.29 -3.40 8.99
N VAL A 196 -1.65 -4.62 9.35
CA VAL A 196 -2.41 -5.50 8.48
C VAL A 196 -3.89 -5.15 8.58
N LEU A 197 -4.48 -4.71 7.49
CA LEU A 197 -5.89 -4.35 7.43
C LEU A 197 -6.75 -5.60 7.29
N THR A 198 -6.45 -6.42 6.29
CA THR A 198 -7.20 -7.61 5.93
C THR A 198 -6.31 -8.66 5.29
N GLU A 199 -6.80 -9.89 5.26
CA GLU A 199 -6.22 -11.03 4.55
C GLU A 199 -7.22 -11.57 3.54
N HIS A 200 -6.73 -12.08 2.41
CA HIS A 200 -7.60 -12.77 1.47
C HIS A 200 -8.05 -14.12 2.06
N PRO A 201 -9.34 -14.56 1.91
CA PRO A 201 -9.82 -15.82 2.45
C PRO A 201 -9.09 -17.06 1.92
N LEU A 202 -8.53 -16.97 0.70
CA LEU A 202 -7.76 -18.06 0.08
C LEU A 202 -6.28 -18.04 0.46
N LEU A 203 -5.85 -17.14 1.35
CA LEU A 203 -4.47 -17.15 1.85
C LEU A 203 -4.23 -18.46 2.63
N GLU A 204 -3.27 -19.26 2.19
CA GLU A 204 -2.95 -20.56 2.82
C GLU A 204 -2.07 -20.38 4.06
N ALA A 205 -1.04 -19.54 3.96
CA ALA A 205 -0.10 -19.28 5.05
C ALA A 205 0.21 -17.80 5.20
N THR A 206 0.46 -17.34 6.43
CA THR A 206 0.91 -15.98 6.69
C THR A 206 2.31 -15.77 6.11
N PRO A 207 2.56 -14.67 5.37
CA PRO A 207 3.87 -14.38 4.79
C PRO A 207 4.97 -14.30 5.85
N THR A 208 6.11 -14.94 5.58
CA THR A 208 7.27 -14.96 6.48
C THR A 208 7.98 -13.61 6.61
N CYS A 209 7.75 -12.69 5.67
CA CYS A 209 8.29 -11.34 5.71
C CYS A 209 7.67 -10.46 6.83
N LEU A 210 6.50 -10.84 7.35
CA LEU A 210 5.85 -10.15 8.47
C LEU A 210 6.49 -10.55 9.80
N ARG A 211 7.33 -9.70 10.34
CA ARG A 211 7.98 -9.92 11.64
C ARG A 211 7.22 -9.20 12.74
N PRO A 212 7.05 -9.83 13.94
CA PRO A 212 6.48 -9.13 15.09
C PRO A 212 7.40 -7.95 15.47
N ALA A 213 6.80 -6.83 15.90
CA ALA A 213 7.55 -5.68 16.40
C ALA A 213 8.37 -6.09 17.63
N GLY A 214 9.67 -6.33 17.44
CA GLY A 214 10.56 -6.72 18.52
C GLY A 214 11.89 -7.28 18.01
N ARG A 215 12.84 -6.41 17.81
CA ARG A 215 14.27 -6.52 17.47
C ARG A 215 14.60 -5.97 16.09
N THR A 216 14.77 -4.68 16.01
CA THR A 216 15.60 -4.06 14.99
C THR A 216 17.06 -4.50 15.22
N ARG A 217 17.55 -5.45 14.47
CA ARG A 217 18.99 -5.62 14.32
C ARG A 217 19.47 -4.42 13.49
N ARG A 218 20.16 -3.47 14.15
CA ARG A 218 21.01 -2.54 13.42
C ARG A 218 22.04 -3.40 12.65
N ARG A 219 21.98 -3.37 11.33
CA ARG A 219 23.16 -3.79 10.55
C ARG A 219 24.27 -2.81 10.89
N SER A 220 25.32 -3.31 11.50
CA SER A 220 26.57 -2.58 11.62
C SER A 220 27.03 -2.19 10.22
N PRO A 221 27.44 -0.92 9.98
CA PRO A 221 28.02 -0.53 8.71
C PRO A 221 29.20 -1.46 8.44
N GLY A 222 29.15 -2.15 7.29
CA GLY A 222 30.11 -3.15 6.89
C GLY A 222 31.54 -2.64 6.99
N GLY A 223 32.36 -3.40 7.69
CA GLY A 223 33.82 -3.16 7.77
C GLY A 223 34.39 -3.13 6.35
N ALA A 224 35.08 -2.04 6.04
CA ALA A 224 35.90 -1.93 4.84
C ALA A 224 36.89 -3.11 4.76
N PRO A 225 37.14 -3.68 3.58
CA PRO A 225 38.15 -4.68 3.41
C PRO A 225 39.53 -4.03 3.69
N ARG A 226 40.23 -4.52 4.72
CA ARG A 226 41.63 -4.17 4.93
C ARG A 226 42.43 -4.81 3.77
N GLY A 227 42.89 -3.95 2.85
CA GLY A 227 43.84 -4.32 1.83
C GLY A 227 45.16 -4.80 2.48
N ARG A 228 45.70 -5.88 1.95
CA ARG A 228 47.09 -6.24 2.06
C ARG A 228 47.86 -5.66 0.89
#